data_5c05d71f101a7bebf966793936e4148e
#
_entry.id   5c05d71f101a7bebf966793936e4148e
#
_cell.length_a   1.000
_cell.length_b   1.000
_cell.length_c   1.000
_cell.angle_alpha   90.00
_cell.angle_beta   90.00
_cell.angle_gamma   90.00
#
_symmetry.space_group_name_H-M   'P 1'
#
loop_
_entity.id
_entity.type
_entity.pdbx_description
1 polymer ?
#
loop_
_entity_poly.entity_id
_entity_poly.type
_entity_poly.pdbx_seq_one_letter_code
_entity_poly.pdbx_strand_id
1 'polypeptide(L)'
;MANYNSFKRINSAAVIDGEVVTSEISNTTITTDKILDGAATTNKILDGAVTSDKILDGAVTSDKLGSAVDISGKTVTYRSIVNGDISASAAIAGSKFAGGSMSTNLGGAPLNRAGGTMSGQLKTTTGSTSAPAIYHTGDADTGISFSGNSTSISAGGQVGITMNSNDTLTKPNSPAFSSAGTGGWRYANSYGGTGWRSINSNFGWGAIEQRGGSNKASNGRFTAPIAGFYQFAFETYCRNDTNNTTGYIHMSFGVNGGNAMVGGRTPHGIFGHSTVSNYYPNGIHIDLGTYLNAGQYVEVRTFWANNQTRFHGSHSVFNGYMIS
;
A
#
# COMPACT_ATOMS: atom_id res chain seq x y z
N MET A 1 3.93 -111.92 -20.69
CA MET A 1 4.06 -110.50 -21.09
C MET A 1 4.70 -109.77 -19.96
N ALA A 2 5.91 -109.28 -20.12
CA ALA A 2 6.60 -108.52 -19.09
C ALA A 2 5.92 -107.17 -18.93
N ASN A 3 5.53 -106.87 -17.66
CA ASN A 3 4.90 -105.63 -17.35
C ASN A 3 5.96 -104.53 -17.39
N TYR A 4 5.97 -103.69 -18.39
CA TYR A 4 6.90 -102.55 -18.58
C TYR A 4 6.74 -101.41 -17.61
N ASN A 5 6.14 -101.64 -16.44
CA ASN A 5 5.91 -100.55 -15.42
C ASN A 5 7.06 -100.35 -14.46
N SER A 6 8.24 -100.87 -14.69
CA SER A 6 9.45 -100.47 -13.97
C SER A 6 10.16 -99.35 -14.75
N PHE A 7 9.74 -98.20 -14.61
CA PHE A 7 10.40 -97.02 -15.17
C PHE A 7 11.86 -96.94 -14.72
N LYS A 8 12.76 -97.18 -15.60
CA LYS A 8 14.15 -96.72 -15.41
C LYS A 8 14.14 -95.25 -15.12
N ARG A 9 14.80 -94.87 -14.05
CA ARG A 9 15.11 -93.46 -13.85
C ARG A 9 15.94 -92.98 -15.00
N ILE A 10 15.38 -92.16 -15.86
CA ILE A 10 16.09 -91.46 -16.92
C ILE A 10 16.96 -90.42 -16.30
N ASN A 11 18.28 -90.53 -16.33
CA ASN A 11 19.21 -89.51 -15.89
C ASN A 11 19.39 -88.53 -17.04
N SER A 12 19.98 -87.36 -16.72
CA SER A 12 20.14 -86.24 -17.65
C SER A 12 20.94 -86.62 -18.95
N ALA A 13 21.71 -87.67 -18.90
CA ALA A 13 22.46 -88.17 -20.07
C ALA A 13 21.60 -89.03 -20.99
N ALA A 14 20.41 -89.39 -20.59
CA ALA A 14 19.50 -90.25 -21.41
C ALA A 14 18.42 -89.47 -22.17
N VAL A 15 18.42 -88.08 -21.96
CA VAL A 15 17.54 -87.16 -22.68
C VAL A 15 18.40 -86.36 -23.64
N ILE A 16 18.24 -86.59 -24.94
CA ILE A 16 18.96 -85.82 -25.98
C ILE A 16 18.24 -84.46 -26.13
N ASP A 17 19.02 -83.39 -26.34
CA ASP A 17 18.46 -82.03 -26.55
C ASP A 17 17.42 -82.06 -27.71
N GLY A 18 16.22 -81.58 -27.44
CA GLY A 18 15.13 -81.51 -28.41
C GLY A 18 14.20 -82.70 -28.44
N GLU A 19 14.51 -83.84 -27.75
CA GLU A 19 13.63 -85.00 -27.71
C GLU A 19 12.37 -84.83 -26.87
N VAL A 20 12.41 -83.98 -25.84
CA VAL A 20 11.21 -83.69 -25.04
C VAL A 20 10.49 -82.49 -25.67
N VAL A 21 9.44 -82.72 -26.38
CA VAL A 21 8.65 -81.68 -27.04
C VAL A 21 7.46 -81.29 -26.16
N THR A 22 6.91 -80.12 -26.44
CA THR A 22 5.84 -79.51 -25.62
C THR A 22 4.64 -80.42 -25.44
N SER A 23 4.31 -81.25 -26.44
CA SER A 23 3.21 -82.20 -26.39
C SER A 23 3.43 -83.34 -25.39
N GLU A 24 4.69 -83.62 -25.03
CA GLU A 24 5.05 -84.66 -24.04
C GLU A 24 5.05 -84.17 -22.58
N ILE A 25 5.01 -82.91 -22.44
CA ILE A 25 4.87 -82.24 -21.09
C ILE A 25 3.39 -81.90 -20.88
N SER A 26 2.70 -82.77 -20.11
CA SER A 26 1.31 -82.51 -19.79
C SER A 26 1.18 -81.19 -19.04
N ASN A 27 0.12 -80.44 -19.35
CA ASN A 27 -0.24 -79.22 -18.60
C ASN A 27 -0.32 -79.57 -17.12
N THR A 28 0.21 -78.76 -16.28
CA THR A 28 0.33 -78.99 -14.82
C THR A 28 1.44 -79.93 -14.36
N THR A 29 2.21 -80.51 -15.24
CA THR A 29 3.31 -81.39 -14.86
C THR A 29 4.51 -80.61 -14.30
N ILE A 30 4.77 -79.43 -14.81
CA ILE A 30 5.78 -78.55 -14.28
C ILE A 30 5.15 -77.61 -13.23
N THR A 31 5.36 -77.93 -11.95
CA THR A 31 4.90 -77.11 -10.82
C THR A 31 6.01 -76.17 -10.37
N THR A 32 5.67 -75.20 -9.56
CA THR A 32 6.62 -74.20 -9.00
C THR A 32 7.82 -74.86 -8.34
N ASP A 33 7.61 -75.94 -7.59
CA ASP A 33 8.67 -76.68 -6.90
C ASP A 33 9.68 -77.34 -7.80
N LYS A 34 9.32 -77.49 -9.12
CA LYS A 34 10.19 -78.12 -10.14
C LYS A 34 11.02 -77.07 -10.92
N ILE A 35 10.74 -75.83 -10.68
CA ILE A 35 11.47 -74.70 -11.26
C ILE A 35 12.34 -74.10 -10.17
N LEU A 36 13.64 -74.30 -10.24
CA LEU A 36 14.58 -73.72 -9.26
C LEU A 36 14.55 -72.22 -9.36
N ASP A 37 14.75 -71.57 -8.21
CA ASP A 37 14.91 -70.11 -8.18
C ASP A 37 16.00 -69.63 -9.13
N GLY A 38 15.71 -68.64 -9.96
CA GLY A 38 16.62 -68.13 -10.96
C GLY A 38 16.72 -69.00 -12.25
N ALA A 39 16.02 -70.14 -12.34
CA ALA A 39 16.03 -70.95 -13.55
C ALA A 39 15.37 -70.23 -14.73
N ALA A 40 14.36 -69.41 -14.51
CA ALA A 40 13.72 -68.57 -15.51
C ALA A 40 14.47 -67.19 -15.57
N THR A 41 15.47 -67.10 -16.40
CA THR A 41 16.21 -65.84 -16.62
C THR A 41 15.56 -65.03 -17.75
N THR A 42 15.89 -63.74 -17.84
CA THR A 42 15.37 -62.82 -18.85
C THR A 42 15.52 -63.37 -20.27
N ASN A 43 16.65 -64.02 -20.59
CA ASN A 43 16.92 -64.58 -21.90
C ASN A 43 16.05 -65.82 -22.26
N LYS A 44 15.40 -66.40 -21.25
CA LYS A 44 14.47 -67.56 -21.43
C LYS A 44 13.01 -67.13 -21.50
N ILE A 45 12.73 -65.89 -21.26
CA ILE A 45 11.39 -65.28 -21.36
C ILE A 45 11.41 -64.40 -22.59
N LEU A 46 10.76 -64.85 -23.68
CA LEU A 46 10.69 -64.07 -24.92
C LEU A 46 9.94 -62.78 -24.68
N ASP A 47 10.31 -61.72 -25.42
CA ASP A 47 9.59 -60.47 -25.43
C ASP A 47 8.11 -60.68 -25.72
N GLY A 48 7.25 -60.11 -24.89
CA GLY A 48 5.79 -60.26 -25.00
C GLY A 48 5.24 -61.59 -24.45
N ALA A 49 6.10 -62.52 -23.99
CA ALA A 49 5.63 -63.77 -23.41
C ALA A 49 4.82 -63.64 -22.14
N VAL A 50 5.08 -62.56 -21.36
CA VAL A 50 4.30 -62.19 -20.16
C VAL A 50 3.34 -61.06 -20.56
N THR A 51 2.08 -61.39 -20.78
CA THR A 51 1.01 -60.42 -21.07
C THR A 51 0.25 -60.07 -19.81
N SER A 52 -0.56 -59.01 -19.84
CA SER A 52 -1.42 -58.59 -18.73
C SER A 52 -2.30 -59.72 -18.20
N ASP A 53 -2.82 -60.57 -19.11
CA ASP A 53 -3.71 -61.70 -18.71
C ASP A 53 -2.98 -62.78 -17.93
N LYS A 54 -1.64 -62.81 -18.01
CA LYS A 54 -0.79 -63.78 -17.29
C LYS A 54 -0.31 -63.25 -15.94
N ILE A 55 -0.55 -61.97 -15.67
CA ILE A 55 -0.26 -61.35 -14.39
C ILE A 55 -1.59 -61.17 -13.66
N LEU A 56 -1.87 -61.99 -12.67
CA LEU A 56 -3.08 -61.89 -11.89
C LEU A 56 -3.15 -60.54 -11.17
N ASP A 57 -4.35 -59.99 -11.02
CA ASP A 57 -4.59 -58.79 -10.23
C ASP A 57 -3.97 -58.92 -8.84
N GLY A 58 -3.21 -57.93 -8.44
CA GLY A 58 -2.49 -57.91 -7.17
C GLY A 58 -1.24 -58.80 -7.09
N ALA A 59 -0.86 -59.49 -8.18
CA ALA A 59 0.36 -60.34 -8.20
C ALA A 59 1.64 -59.49 -8.11
N VAL A 60 1.62 -58.24 -8.59
CA VAL A 60 2.72 -57.27 -8.46
C VAL A 60 2.40 -56.32 -7.28
N THR A 61 2.97 -56.60 -6.15
CA THR A 61 2.84 -55.76 -4.93
C THR A 61 4.01 -54.77 -4.82
N SER A 62 3.89 -53.81 -3.93
CA SER A 62 4.96 -52.85 -3.65
C SER A 62 6.30 -53.50 -3.31
N ASP A 63 6.27 -54.62 -2.56
CA ASP A 63 7.47 -55.38 -2.16
C ASP A 63 8.21 -56.06 -3.34
N LYS A 64 7.50 -56.25 -4.45
CA LYS A 64 8.04 -56.83 -5.69
C LYS A 64 8.55 -55.76 -6.67
N LEU A 65 8.24 -54.53 -6.42
CA LEU A 65 8.75 -53.37 -7.15
C LEU A 65 10.00 -52.87 -6.46
N GLY A 66 11.06 -52.62 -7.18
CA GLY A 66 12.26 -52.01 -6.63
C GLY A 66 11.97 -50.60 -6.09
N SER A 67 12.91 -50.01 -5.31
CA SER A 67 12.80 -48.67 -4.75
C SER A 67 12.65 -47.58 -5.81
N ALA A 68 12.96 -47.88 -7.08
CA ALA A 68 12.73 -46.96 -8.20
C ALA A 68 11.98 -47.72 -9.32
N VAL A 69 10.79 -47.26 -9.66
CA VAL A 69 10.03 -47.71 -10.82
C VAL A 69 10.04 -46.60 -11.85
N ASP A 70 10.76 -46.80 -12.94
CA ASP A 70 10.75 -45.88 -14.09
C ASP A 70 9.49 -46.08 -14.92
N ILE A 71 8.59 -45.14 -14.87
CA ILE A 71 7.37 -45.07 -15.66
C ILE A 71 7.43 -43.97 -16.73
N SER A 72 8.65 -43.51 -17.09
CA SER A 72 8.83 -42.48 -18.11
C SER A 72 8.21 -42.93 -19.44
N GLY A 73 7.48 -42.01 -20.08
CA GLY A 73 6.78 -42.30 -21.33
C GLY A 73 5.50 -43.14 -21.19
N LYS A 74 5.03 -43.42 -19.97
CA LYS A 74 3.78 -44.15 -19.72
C LYS A 74 2.72 -43.24 -19.11
N THR A 75 1.47 -43.48 -19.43
CA THR A 75 0.34 -42.86 -18.74
C THR A 75 0.04 -43.66 -17.49
N VAL A 76 0.17 -43.01 -16.34
CA VAL A 76 -0.19 -43.59 -15.05
C VAL A 76 -1.55 -43.03 -14.64
N THR A 77 -2.55 -43.89 -14.59
CA THR A 77 -3.89 -43.52 -14.16
C THR A 77 -4.04 -43.87 -12.68
N TYR A 78 -3.99 -42.85 -11.85
CA TYR A 78 -4.30 -42.97 -10.42
C TYR A 78 -5.76 -42.62 -10.15
N ARG A 79 -6.45 -43.40 -9.34
CA ARG A 79 -7.80 -43.08 -8.86
C ARG A 79 -7.76 -41.90 -7.87
N SER A 80 -6.69 -41.84 -7.09
CA SER A 80 -6.49 -40.78 -6.09
C SER A 80 -5.00 -40.73 -5.75
N ILE A 81 -4.43 -39.55 -5.78
CA ILE A 81 -3.11 -39.26 -5.21
C ILE A 81 -3.40 -38.52 -3.90
N VAL A 82 -3.08 -39.13 -2.77
CA VAL A 82 -3.26 -38.53 -1.46
C VAL A 82 -2.00 -37.77 -1.03
N ASN A 83 -2.11 -36.93 -0.04
CA ASN A 83 -1.03 -36.02 0.39
C ASN A 83 0.26 -36.77 0.79
N GLY A 84 0.12 -38.03 1.28
CA GLY A 84 1.26 -38.90 1.61
C GLY A 84 2.01 -39.44 0.40
N ASP A 85 1.41 -39.43 -0.80
CA ASP A 85 2.01 -39.93 -2.04
C ASP A 85 2.96 -38.90 -2.68
N ILE A 86 2.92 -37.65 -2.22
CA ILE A 86 3.74 -36.57 -2.73
C ILE A 86 4.78 -36.19 -1.68
N SER A 87 6.06 -36.36 -1.99
CA SER A 87 7.14 -35.93 -1.10
C SER A 87 6.99 -34.46 -0.73
N ALA A 88 7.20 -34.12 0.54
CA ALA A 88 7.22 -32.74 1.02
C ALA A 88 8.29 -31.88 0.31
N SER A 89 9.31 -32.51 -0.27
CA SER A 89 10.35 -31.86 -1.06
C SER A 89 10.10 -31.91 -2.58
N ALA A 90 8.94 -32.40 -3.03
CA ALA A 90 8.62 -32.48 -4.45
C ALA A 90 8.47 -31.07 -5.05
N ALA A 91 9.37 -30.67 -5.93
CA ALA A 91 9.28 -29.43 -6.69
C ALA A 91 8.27 -29.58 -7.85
N ILE A 92 6.97 -29.48 -7.54
CA ILE A 92 5.92 -29.56 -8.56
C ILE A 92 5.78 -28.17 -9.20
N ALA A 93 6.16 -28.05 -10.48
CA ALA A 93 6.03 -26.79 -11.21
C ALA A 93 4.57 -26.33 -11.28
N GLY A 94 4.30 -25.04 -11.01
CA GLY A 94 2.95 -24.48 -11.04
C GLY A 94 2.20 -24.67 -12.36
N SER A 95 2.93 -24.86 -13.49
CA SER A 95 2.36 -25.19 -14.80
C SER A 95 1.70 -26.58 -14.87
N LYS A 96 1.92 -27.43 -13.87
CA LYS A 96 1.31 -28.77 -13.76
C LYS A 96 -0.06 -28.74 -13.08
N PHE A 97 -0.44 -27.61 -12.51
CA PHE A 97 -1.75 -27.44 -11.93
C PHE A 97 -2.69 -26.78 -12.95
N ALA A 98 -3.74 -27.45 -13.35
CA ALA A 98 -4.81 -26.81 -14.13
C ALA A 98 -5.47 -25.74 -13.26
N GLY A 99 -5.69 -24.54 -13.82
CA GLY A 99 -6.06 -23.31 -13.09
C GLY A 99 -7.31 -23.34 -12.19
N GLY A 100 -8.06 -24.46 -12.16
CA GLY A 100 -9.21 -24.61 -11.27
C GLY A 100 -8.94 -25.35 -9.96
N SER A 101 -7.83 -26.08 -9.87
CA SER A 101 -7.62 -27.07 -8.80
C SER A 101 -6.84 -26.56 -7.59
N MET A 102 -6.17 -25.41 -7.71
CA MET A 102 -5.42 -24.84 -6.58
C MET A 102 -6.28 -24.02 -5.61
N SER A 103 -7.48 -23.61 -6.03
CA SER A 103 -8.31 -22.70 -5.24
C SER A 103 -8.89 -23.32 -3.96
N THR A 104 -9.10 -24.64 -3.96
CA THR A 104 -9.76 -25.32 -2.84
C THR A 104 -8.79 -25.72 -1.72
N ASN A 105 -7.53 -26.01 -2.06
CA ASN A 105 -6.55 -26.55 -1.09
C ASN A 105 -5.58 -25.50 -0.53
N LEU A 106 -5.48 -24.32 -1.13
CA LEU A 106 -4.66 -23.21 -0.64
C LEU A 106 -5.49 -22.12 0.08
N GLY A 107 -6.78 -22.40 0.38
CA GLY A 107 -7.65 -21.42 1.00
C GLY A 107 -8.04 -20.24 0.10
N GLY A 108 -7.77 -20.31 -1.19
CA GLY A 108 -8.08 -19.31 -2.21
C GLY A 108 -7.22 -19.48 -3.46
N ALA A 109 -7.74 -19.07 -4.61
CA ALA A 109 -6.95 -19.02 -5.84
C ALA A 109 -5.81 -18.00 -5.69
N PRO A 110 -4.55 -18.34 -6.01
CA PRO A 110 -3.50 -17.34 -6.11
C PRO A 110 -3.93 -16.27 -7.13
N LEU A 111 -3.77 -15.01 -6.78
CA LEU A 111 -4.00 -13.93 -7.75
C LEU A 111 -3.03 -14.11 -8.92
N ASN A 112 -3.56 -14.14 -10.14
CA ASN A 112 -2.73 -14.19 -11.34
C ASN A 112 -1.85 -12.93 -11.40
N ARG A 113 -0.56 -13.09 -11.73
CA ARG A 113 0.37 -11.97 -11.91
C ARG A 113 -0.08 -10.98 -13.00
N ALA A 114 -0.92 -11.42 -13.94
CA ALA A 114 -1.53 -10.57 -14.97
C ALA A 114 -2.82 -9.86 -14.49
N GLY A 115 -3.16 -9.98 -13.20
CA GLY A 115 -4.40 -9.51 -12.62
C GLY A 115 -5.43 -10.61 -12.49
N GLY A 116 -6.41 -10.40 -11.64
CA GLY A 116 -7.49 -11.34 -11.38
C GLY A 116 -8.60 -10.69 -10.57
N THR A 117 -9.79 -11.30 -10.60
CA THR A 117 -10.94 -10.86 -9.80
C THR A 117 -10.95 -11.61 -8.47
N MET A 118 -11.01 -10.86 -7.38
CA MET A 118 -11.28 -11.39 -6.05
C MET A 118 -12.78 -11.38 -5.81
N SER A 119 -13.36 -12.54 -5.56
CA SER A 119 -14.79 -12.66 -5.21
C SER A 119 -15.07 -12.55 -3.72
N GLY A 120 -14.03 -12.43 -2.90
CA GLY A 120 -14.11 -12.31 -1.44
C GLY A 120 -13.32 -11.12 -0.89
N GLN A 121 -13.32 -10.96 0.42
CA GLN A 121 -12.59 -9.91 1.11
C GLN A 121 -11.08 -10.13 1.05
N LEU A 122 -10.31 -9.07 0.79
CA LEU A 122 -8.87 -9.05 1.02
C LEU A 122 -8.60 -8.73 2.50
N LYS A 123 -8.06 -9.69 3.24
CA LYS A 123 -7.57 -9.47 4.61
C LYS A 123 -6.08 -9.18 4.56
N THR A 124 -5.70 -8.01 5.02
CA THR A 124 -4.30 -7.57 5.11
C THR A 124 -3.91 -7.35 6.56
N THR A 125 -2.62 -7.21 6.83
CA THR A 125 -2.11 -6.68 8.10
C THR A 125 -2.44 -5.20 8.23
N THR A 126 -2.25 -4.62 9.41
CA THR A 126 -2.47 -3.18 9.67
C THR A 126 -1.59 -2.30 8.81
N GLY A 127 -0.31 -2.63 8.68
CA GLY A 127 0.69 -1.77 8.05
C GLY A 127 1.02 -0.52 8.88
N SER A 128 1.83 0.36 8.31
CA SER A 128 2.19 1.66 8.86
C SER A 128 2.45 2.65 7.73
N THR A 129 2.72 3.90 8.03
CA THR A 129 3.08 4.92 7.03
C THR A 129 4.38 4.61 6.29
N SER A 130 5.35 3.99 6.96
CA SER A 130 6.65 3.59 6.39
C SER A 130 6.64 2.16 5.81
N ALA A 131 5.58 1.39 6.07
CA ALA A 131 5.38 0.04 5.56
C ALA A 131 3.87 -0.24 5.40
N PRO A 132 3.20 0.35 4.40
CA PRO A 132 1.77 0.18 4.17
C PRO A 132 1.38 -1.29 3.95
N ALA A 133 0.14 -1.65 4.29
CA ALA A 133 -0.39 -3.00 4.09
C ALA A 133 -0.62 -3.32 2.60
N ILE A 134 -0.91 -2.29 1.81
CA ILE A 134 -1.04 -2.37 0.35
C ILE A 134 -0.12 -1.31 -0.25
N TYR A 135 0.89 -1.72 -1.01
CA TYR A 135 1.91 -0.82 -1.55
C TYR A 135 2.45 -1.30 -2.91
N HIS A 136 3.16 -0.43 -3.61
CA HIS A 136 3.85 -0.75 -4.85
C HIS A 136 5.25 -1.33 -4.56
N THR A 137 5.62 -2.42 -5.23
CA THR A 137 6.88 -3.16 -4.99
C THR A 137 8.17 -2.33 -5.08
N GLY A 138 8.16 -1.26 -5.86
CA GLY A 138 9.30 -0.35 -6.02
C GLY A 138 9.30 0.85 -5.07
N ASP A 139 8.26 0.97 -4.21
CA ASP A 139 8.07 2.10 -3.32
C ASP A 139 7.38 1.60 -2.04
N ALA A 140 8.19 1.19 -1.08
CA ALA A 140 7.73 0.49 0.12
C ALA A 140 7.03 1.39 1.16
N ASP A 141 7.05 2.71 0.99
CA ASP A 141 6.49 3.69 1.91
C ASP A 141 5.35 4.53 1.32
N THR A 142 4.89 4.14 0.11
CA THR A 142 3.69 4.70 -0.53
C THR A 142 2.61 3.65 -0.65
N GLY A 143 1.43 3.90 -0.06
CA GLY A 143 0.35 2.92 -0.07
C GLY A 143 -0.76 3.19 0.93
N ILE A 144 -1.50 2.13 1.27
CA ILE A 144 -2.64 2.16 2.17
C ILE A 144 -2.32 1.35 3.43
N SER A 145 -2.53 1.95 4.58
CA SER A 145 -2.42 1.31 5.90
C SER A 145 -3.74 1.40 6.67
N PHE A 146 -3.93 0.46 7.59
CA PHE A 146 -5.11 0.36 8.45
C PHE A 146 -4.66 0.39 9.90
N SER A 147 -5.32 1.14 10.76
CA SER A 147 -5.00 1.20 12.18
C SER A 147 -6.27 1.38 12.99
N GLY A 148 -6.62 0.38 13.80
CA GLY A 148 -7.88 0.39 14.54
C GLY A 148 -9.05 0.62 13.59
N ASN A 149 -9.77 1.72 13.78
CA ASN A 149 -10.93 2.10 12.97
C ASN A 149 -10.59 3.22 11.96
N SER A 150 -9.33 3.31 11.50
CA SER A 150 -8.91 4.32 10.54
C SER A 150 -8.20 3.71 9.33
N THR A 151 -8.30 4.41 8.20
CA THR A 151 -7.58 4.09 6.96
C THR A 151 -6.75 5.30 6.57
N SER A 152 -5.47 5.08 6.28
CA SER A 152 -4.56 6.13 5.84
C SER A 152 -3.97 5.82 4.47
N ILE A 153 -3.82 6.86 3.65
CA ILE A 153 -3.07 6.84 2.40
C ILE A 153 -1.79 7.63 2.62
N SER A 154 -0.66 6.99 2.38
CA SER A 154 0.68 7.56 2.60
C SER A 154 1.45 7.64 1.29
N ALA A 155 2.35 8.61 1.17
CA ALA A 155 3.32 8.73 0.10
C ALA A 155 4.66 9.19 0.70
N GLY A 156 5.75 8.51 0.32
CA GLY A 156 7.09 8.82 0.85
C GLY A 156 7.15 8.76 2.37
N GLY A 157 6.50 7.78 2.99
CA GLY A 157 6.45 7.61 4.45
C GLY A 157 5.64 8.68 5.22
N GLN A 158 4.92 9.55 4.52
CA GLN A 158 4.10 10.60 5.13
C GLN A 158 2.61 10.35 4.88
N VAL A 159 1.78 10.56 5.90
CA VAL A 159 0.33 10.49 5.76
C VAL A 159 -0.18 11.65 4.93
N GLY A 160 -0.76 11.36 3.77
CA GLY A 160 -1.46 12.35 2.96
C GLY A 160 -2.90 12.56 3.43
N ILE A 161 -3.62 11.45 3.63
CA ILE A 161 -5.05 11.46 3.99
C ILE A 161 -5.30 10.37 5.03
N THR A 162 -6.12 10.67 6.05
CA THR A 162 -6.66 9.68 6.99
C THR A 162 -8.18 9.83 7.08
N MET A 163 -8.88 8.72 6.95
CA MET A 163 -10.31 8.58 7.28
C MET A 163 -10.44 7.92 8.65
N ASN A 164 -11.12 8.56 9.57
CA ASN A 164 -11.34 8.10 10.94
C ASN A 164 -12.71 7.46 11.12
N SER A 165 -12.93 6.78 12.24
CA SER A 165 -14.18 6.09 12.60
C SER A 165 -15.42 6.98 12.73
N ASN A 166 -15.26 8.27 12.86
CA ASN A 166 -16.32 9.29 12.95
C ASN A 166 -16.53 10.03 11.63
N ASP A 167 -16.26 9.38 10.49
CA ASP A 167 -16.41 9.90 9.13
C ASP A 167 -15.60 11.17 8.82
N THR A 168 -14.58 11.45 9.65
CA THR A 168 -13.73 12.63 9.46
C THR A 168 -12.58 12.31 8.52
N LEU A 169 -12.48 13.10 7.45
CA LEU A 169 -11.33 13.09 6.55
C LEU A 169 -10.32 14.15 6.99
N THR A 170 -9.12 13.74 7.34
CA THR A 170 -8.05 14.65 7.76
C THR A 170 -6.87 14.61 6.78
N LYS A 171 -6.22 15.77 6.62
CA LYS A 171 -4.98 15.94 5.87
C LYS A 171 -3.91 16.52 6.84
N PRO A 172 -3.28 15.69 7.67
CA PRO A 172 -2.43 16.20 8.77
C PRO A 172 -1.22 16.98 8.27
N ASN A 173 -0.73 16.72 7.07
CA ASN A 173 0.42 17.40 6.47
C ASN A 173 0.05 18.55 5.52
N SER A 174 -1.25 18.91 5.41
CA SER A 174 -1.65 20.06 4.62
C SER A 174 -1.20 21.36 5.33
N PRO A 175 -0.50 22.28 4.63
CA PRO A 175 -0.04 23.51 5.24
C PRO A 175 -1.18 24.35 5.81
N ALA A 176 -1.07 24.70 7.09
CA ALA A 176 -2.01 25.58 7.78
C ALA A 176 -1.29 26.25 8.95
N PHE A 177 -1.73 27.45 9.31
CA PHE A 177 -1.25 28.15 10.49
C PHE A 177 -2.34 29.05 11.08
N SER A 178 -2.20 29.35 12.35
CA SER A 178 -2.91 30.39 13.07
C SER A 178 -1.90 31.14 13.92
N SER A 179 -1.87 32.46 13.82
CA SER A 179 -0.96 33.33 14.58
C SER A 179 -1.73 34.49 15.18
N ALA A 180 -1.70 34.61 16.49
CA ALA A 180 -2.24 35.78 17.18
C ALA A 180 -1.14 36.83 17.41
N GLY A 181 -1.51 38.07 17.31
CA GLY A 181 -0.65 39.17 17.78
C GLY A 181 -0.58 39.18 19.30
N THR A 182 0.47 39.79 19.85
CA THR A 182 0.65 39.95 21.28
C THR A 182 0.74 41.44 21.67
N GLY A 183 0.48 41.73 22.94
CA GLY A 183 0.54 43.10 23.48
C GLY A 183 -0.71 43.94 23.21
N GLY A 184 -0.64 45.20 23.62
CA GLY A 184 -1.75 46.13 23.56
C GLY A 184 -1.83 46.93 22.25
N TRP A 185 -2.34 48.14 22.36
CA TRP A 185 -2.49 49.07 21.24
C TRP A 185 -1.15 49.51 20.67
N ARG A 186 -1.01 49.39 19.36
CA ARG A 186 0.17 49.80 18.56
C ARG A 186 -0.21 50.90 17.59
N TYR A 187 0.59 51.96 17.52
CA TYR A 187 0.42 52.99 16.52
C TYR A 187 0.75 52.43 15.13
N ALA A 188 -0.07 52.76 14.15
CA ALA A 188 0.18 52.38 12.79
C ALA A 188 1.53 52.94 12.27
N ASN A 189 1.92 54.12 12.69
CA ASN A 189 3.20 54.75 12.32
C ASN A 189 4.44 54.05 12.90
N SER A 190 4.30 53.21 13.93
CA SER A 190 5.41 52.41 14.47
C SER A 190 6.04 51.45 13.44
N TYR A 191 5.39 51.24 12.31
CA TYR A 191 5.87 50.39 11.22
C TYR A 191 6.59 51.19 10.10
N GLY A 192 6.85 52.49 10.33
CA GLY A 192 7.72 53.33 9.52
C GLY A 192 7.08 53.95 8.27
N GLY A 193 7.26 55.28 8.07
CA GLY A 193 7.00 56.04 6.84
C GLY A 193 5.57 56.05 6.28
N THR A 194 5.34 56.84 5.27
CA THR A 194 4.09 56.89 4.49
C THR A 194 4.03 55.74 3.47
N GLY A 195 2.83 55.20 3.20
CA GLY A 195 2.59 54.14 2.26
C GLY A 195 2.34 52.77 2.89
N TRP A 196 2.16 51.76 2.08
CA TRP A 196 1.91 50.37 2.54
C TRP A 196 3.11 49.78 3.27
N ARG A 197 2.90 49.34 4.49
CA ARG A 197 3.93 48.76 5.37
C ARG A 197 3.51 47.38 5.88
N SER A 198 4.47 46.48 5.99
CA SER A 198 4.27 45.16 6.57
C SER A 198 4.11 45.30 8.09
N ILE A 199 3.13 44.59 8.63
CA ILE A 199 3.01 44.39 10.09
C ILE A 199 3.98 43.26 10.47
N ASN A 200 5.20 43.61 10.76
CA ASN A 200 6.34 42.72 10.97
C ASN A 200 6.48 42.21 12.43
N SER A 201 7.67 41.71 12.75
CA SER A 201 8.03 41.15 14.04
C SER A 201 7.74 42.07 15.25
N ASN A 202 7.71 43.39 15.08
CA ASN A 202 7.39 44.34 16.17
C ASN A 202 5.94 44.21 16.65
N PHE A 203 5.08 43.52 15.93
CA PHE A 203 3.71 43.23 16.33
C PHE A 203 3.65 42.07 17.36
N GLY A 204 4.73 41.33 17.54
CA GLY A 204 4.81 40.22 18.47
C GLY A 204 3.93 39.04 18.09
N TRP A 205 4.06 38.57 16.86
CA TRP A 205 3.35 37.39 16.38
C TRP A 205 3.73 36.14 17.18
N GLY A 206 2.76 35.51 17.83
CA GLY A 206 2.88 34.20 18.44
C GLY A 206 2.21 33.16 17.57
N ALA A 207 2.91 32.05 17.24
CA ALA A 207 2.25 30.95 16.59
C ALA A 207 1.36 30.21 17.58
N ILE A 208 0.07 30.06 17.29
CA ILE A 208 -0.87 29.27 18.08
C ILE A 208 -0.87 27.84 17.59
N GLU A 209 -0.95 27.62 16.26
CA GLU A 209 -0.92 26.30 15.63
C GLU A 209 -0.22 26.34 14.27
N GLN A 210 0.38 25.20 13.89
CA GLN A 210 0.99 24.99 12.58
C GLN A 210 0.90 23.54 12.15
N ARG A 211 0.67 23.29 10.86
CA ARG A 211 0.71 21.98 10.22
C ARG A 211 1.40 22.07 8.87
N GLY A 212 1.90 20.92 8.39
CA GLY A 212 2.40 20.78 7.02
C GLY A 212 3.66 21.55 6.70
N GLY A 213 4.50 21.81 7.70
CA GLY A 213 5.76 22.52 7.54
C GLY A 213 5.92 23.69 8.50
N SER A 214 7.16 24.06 8.80
CA SER A 214 7.51 25.01 9.87
C SER A 214 7.54 26.48 9.43
N ASN A 215 6.72 26.89 8.49
CA ASN A 215 6.78 28.24 7.92
C ASN A 215 5.94 29.24 8.69
N LYS A 216 6.46 29.58 9.84
CA LYS A 216 5.83 30.49 10.81
C LYS A 216 5.62 31.88 10.27
N ALA A 217 4.48 32.45 10.63
CA ALA A 217 4.26 33.88 10.61
C ALA A 217 4.95 34.63 11.80
N SER A 218 6.08 34.15 12.30
CA SER A 218 6.77 34.76 13.45
C SER A 218 7.25 36.19 13.20
N ASN A 219 7.35 36.56 11.93
CA ASN A 219 7.67 37.92 11.47
C ASN A 219 6.50 38.57 10.71
N GLY A 220 5.25 38.09 10.92
CA GLY A 220 4.07 38.55 10.20
C GLY A 220 3.98 38.02 8.76
N ARG A 221 4.73 36.98 8.42
CA ARG A 221 4.76 36.34 7.10
C ARG A 221 4.47 34.85 7.19
N PHE A 222 3.66 34.38 6.28
CA PHE A 222 3.55 32.94 5.98
C PHE A 222 4.29 32.69 4.69
N THR A 223 5.21 31.73 4.68
CA THR A 223 5.90 31.27 3.48
C THR A 223 5.33 29.91 3.06
N ALA A 224 4.88 29.80 1.82
CA ALA A 224 4.31 28.57 1.29
C ALA A 224 5.38 27.47 1.20
N PRO A 225 5.22 26.33 1.90
CA PRO A 225 6.17 25.23 1.83
C PRO A 225 6.08 24.44 0.51
N ILE A 226 4.90 24.42 -0.09
CA ILE A 226 4.61 23.77 -1.36
C ILE A 226 3.76 24.71 -2.23
N ALA A 227 3.79 24.50 -3.54
CA ALA A 227 2.95 25.25 -4.47
C ALA A 227 1.48 24.81 -4.33
N GLY A 228 0.55 25.77 -4.40
CA GLY A 228 -0.88 25.48 -4.33
C GLY A 228 -1.74 26.71 -4.06
N PHE A 229 -3.05 26.48 -3.97
CA PHE A 229 -4.00 27.50 -3.58
C PHE A 229 -4.12 27.60 -2.07
N TYR A 230 -4.02 28.82 -1.57
CA TYR A 230 -4.10 29.14 -0.15
C TYR A 230 -5.19 30.15 0.13
N GLN A 231 -5.86 30.00 1.26
CA GLN A 231 -6.78 30.96 1.83
C GLN A 231 -6.14 31.59 3.07
N PHE A 232 -6.20 32.92 3.15
CA PHE A 232 -5.73 33.72 4.28
C PHE A 232 -6.86 34.56 4.81
N ALA A 233 -6.87 34.77 6.12
CA ALA A 233 -7.74 35.70 6.81
C ALA A 233 -6.94 36.47 7.86
N PHE A 234 -7.21 37.78 7.99
CA PHE A 234 -6.67 38.58 9.04
C PHE A 234 -7.77 39.45 9.63
N GLU A 235 -7.81 39.50 10.94
CA GLU A 235 -8.71 40.38 11.69
C GLU A 235 -7.96 41.14 12.78
N THR A 236 -8.43 42.35 13.07
CA THR A 236 -7.87 43.20 14.12
C THR A 236 -8.88 44.24 14.59
N TYR A 237 -8.69 44.75 15.79
CA TYR A 237 -9.39 45.96 16.24
C TYR A 237 -8.53 47.19 15.97
N CYS A 238 -9.17 48.25 15.47
CA CYS A 238 -8.57 49.55 15.20
C CYS A 238 -9.29 50.66 15.94
N ARG A 239 -8.56 51.70 16.34
CA ARG A 239 -9.11 52.92 16.92
C ARG A 239 -8.27 54.13 16.54
N ASN A 240 -8.85 55.32 16.72
CA ASN A 240 -8.12 56.60 16.68
C ASN A 240 -8.08 57.19 18.08
N ASP A 241 -6.93 57.70 18.52
CA ASP A 241 -6.74 58.25 19.88
C ASP A 241 -7.07 59.73 20.03
N THR A 242 -7.36 60.42 18.93
CA THR A 242 -7.65 61.86 18.99
C THR A 242 -9.11 62.15 18.67
N ASN A 243 -9.70 63.01 19.54
CA ASN A 243 -10.98 63.67 19.31
C ASN A 243 -10.79 64.65 18.16
N ASN A 244 -11.32 64.42 17.00
CA ASN A 244 -11.44 65.45 15.96
C ASN A 244 -10.54 65.34 14.71
N THR A 245 -9.90 64.23 14.46
CA THR A 245 -9.20 64.04 13.19
C THR A 245 -9.76 62.87 12.44
N THR A 246 -10.16 63.08 11.21
CA THR A 246 -10.48 62.02 10.25
C THR A 246 -9.20 61.21 9.99
N GLY A 247 -9.16 60.02 10.54
CA GLY A 247 -8.10 59.05 10.29
C GLY A 247 -8.68 57.83 9.60
N TYR A 248 -7.91 57.23 8.77
CA TYR A 248 -8.25 55.92 8.21
C TYR A 248 -7.05 54.98 8.29
N ILE A 249 -7.35 53.76 8.41
CA ILE A 249 -6.40 52.66 8.26
C ILE A 249 -6.91 51.69 7.16
N HIS A 250 -6.03 51.34 6.26
CA HIS A 250 -6.28 50.29 5.28
C HIS A 250 -5.44 49.10 5.67
N MET A 251 -6.02 47.93 5.59
CA MET A 251 -5.33 46.67 5.72
C MET A 251 -5.40 45.92 4.40
N SER A 252 -4.33 45.22 4.04
CA SER A 252 -4.22 44.41 2.81
C SER A 252 -3.29 43.26 3.07
N PHE A 253 -3.39 42.25 2.22
CA PHE A 253 -2.33 41.26 2.10
C PHE A 253 -1.29 41.71 1.08
N GLY A 254 -0.02 41.39 1.35
CA GLY A 254 1.08 41.52 0.38
C GLY A 254 1.60 40.15 0.02
N VAL A 255 1.84 39.93 -1.27
CA VAL A 255 2.51 38.74 -1.77
C VAL A 255 3.91 39.17 -2.21
N ASN A 256 4.95 38.53 -1.64
CA ASN A 256 6.37 38.83 -1.93
C ASN A 256 6.71 40.34 -1.84
N GLY A 257 6.12 41.03 -0.85
CA GLY A 257 6.36 42.47 -0.64
C GLY A 257 5.56 43.40 -1.54
N GLY A 258 4.82 42.89 -2.52
CA GLY A 258 3.84 43.66 -3.30
C GLY A 258 2.45 43.65 -2.64
N ASN A 259 1.55 44.52 -3.05
CA ASN A 259 0.14 44.42 -2.64
C ASN A 259 -0.53 43.28 -3.43
N ALA A 260 -1.27 42.42 -2.73
CA ALA A 260 -2.05 41.38 -3.36
C ALA A 260 -3.25 42.01 -4.10
N MET A 261 -3.40 41.70 -5.36
CA MET A 261 -4.53 42.12 -6.19
C MET A 261 -5.32 40.89 -6.64
N VAL A 262 -6.59 40.83 -6.31
CA VAL A 262 -7.52 39.80 -6.81
C VAL A 262 -8.51 40.47 -7.76
N GLY A 263 -8.53 40.04 -9.01
CA GLY A 263 -9.42 40.62 -10.02
C GLY A 263 -9.22 42.11 -10.27
N GLY A 264 -7.98 42.61 -10.17
CA GLY A 264 -7.66 44.04 -10.33
C GLY A 264 -8.01 44.92 -9.12
N ARG A 265 -8.41 44.32 -8.01
CA ARG A 265 -8.69 45.02 -6.75
C ARG A 265 -7.77 44.52 -5.63
N THR A 266 -7.24 45.44 -4.84
CA THR A 266 -6.49 45.10 -3.62
C THR A 266 -7.49 44.69 -2.55
N PRO A 267 -7.45 43.43 -2.02
CA PRO A 267 -8.29 43.09 -0.86
C PRO A 267 -7.84 43.89 0.32
N HIS A 268 -8.66 44.78 0.83
CA HIS A 268 -8.37 45.60 1.99
C HIS A 268 -9.63 45.92 2.79
N GLY A 269 -9.49 45.90 4.09
CA GLY A 269 -10.46 46.48 5.01
C GLY A 269 -10.17 47.96 5.18
N ILE A 270 -11.17 48.77 5.17
CA ILE A 270 -11.05 50.22 5.40
C ILE A 270 -11.74 50.56 6.74
N PHE A 271 -10.99 51.18 7.59
CA PHE A 271 -11.55 51.80 8.78
C PHE A 271 -11.59 53.33 8.56
N GLY A 272 -12.80 53.85 8.39
CA GLY A 272 -13.07 55.29 8.31
C GLY A 272 -13.67 55.82 9.61
N HIS A 273 -13.08 56.82 10.18
CA HIS A 273 -13.62 57.47 11.35
C HIS A 273 -14.20 58.86 11.00
N SER A 274 -15.52 59.03 11.15
CA SER A 274 -16.14 60.32 11.20
C SER A 274 -16.51 60.65 12.62
N THR A 275 -15.90 61.69 13.20
CA THR A 275 -16.34 62.53 14.34
C THR A 275 -17.06 61.85 15.52
N VAL A 276 -16.72 60.65 15.97
CA VAL A 276 -17.22 60.10 17.21
C VAL A 276 -16.08 60.05 18.23
N SER A 277 -16.36 60.71 19.34
CA SER A 277 -15.47 60.76 20.49
C SER A 277 -14.96 59.38 20.89
N ASN A 278 -13.66 59.26 20.92
CA ASN A 278 -12.83 58.39 21.70
C ASN A 278 -13.35 57.02 22.13
N TYR A 279 -12.58 55.98 21.82
CA TYR A 279 -12.54 54.69 22.50
C TYR A 279 -13.42 53.56 22.01
N TYR A 280 -14.14 53.66 20.92
CA TYR A 280 -14.81 52.47 20.38
C TYR A 280 -13.93 51.78 19.33
N PRO A 281 -13.38 50.60 19.64
CA PRO A 281 -12.63 49.83 18.62
C PRO A 281 -13.57 49.29 17.56
N ASN A 282 -13.18 49.45 16.30
CA ASN A 282 -13.85 48.83 15.16
C ASN A 282 -13.01 47.69 14.66
N GLY A 283 -13.68 46.58 14.31
CA GLY A 283 -13.05 45.43 13.69
C GLY A 283 -12.75 45.67 12.21
N ILE A 284 -11.60 45.25 11.76
CA ILE A 284 -11.26 45.08 10.34
C ILE A 284 -11.01 43.63 10.11
N HIS A 285 -11.63 43.11 9.05
CA HIS A 285 -11.42 41.77 8.54
C HIS A 285 -11.04 41.85 7.06
N ILE A 286 -10.03 41.05 6.66
CA ILE A 286 -9.62 40.93 5.29
C ILE A 286 -9.35 39.46 4.97
N ASP A 287 -9.69 39.05 3.71
CA ASP A 287 -9.49 37.71 3.19
C ASP A 287 -8.70 37.76 1.87
N LEU A 288 -7.94 36.71 1.61
CA LEU A 288 -7.23 36.51 0.37
C LEU A 288 -7.18 35.03 0.00
N GLY A 289 -7.77 34.68 -1.13
CA GLY A 289 -7.51 33.42 -1.82
C GLY A 289 -6.49 33.64 -2.94
N THR A 290 -5.38 32.92 -2.93
CA THR A 290 -4.32 33.10 -3.95
C THR A 290 -3.52 31.83 -4.16
N TYR A 291 -3.00 31.68 -5.39
CA TYR A 291 -2.02 30.64 -5.69
C TYR A 291 -0.61 31.15 -5.30
N LEU A 292 0.14 30.31 -4.62
CA LEU A 292 1.54 30.55 -4.27
C LEU A 292 2.42 29.43 -4.80
N ASN A 293 3.57 29.79 -5.36
CA ASN A 293 4.65 28.84 -5.55
C ASN A 293 5.38 28.55 -4.25
N ALA A 294 6.04 27.42 -4.13
CA ALA A 294 6.89 27.13 -2.97
C ALA A 294 7.92 28.25 -2.76
N GLY A 295 8.08 28.68 -1.51
CA GLY A 295 8.97 29.77 -1.12
C GLY A 295 8.39 31.18 -1.27
N GLN A 296 7.26 31.36 -1.94
CA GLN A 296 6.55 32.63 -1.93
C GLN A 296 5.87 32.88 -0.57
N TYR A 297 5.73 34.14 -0.19
CA TYR A 297 5.15 34.47 1.10
C TYR A 297 3.99 35.47 1.00
N VAL A 298 3.11 35.40 2.00
CA VAL A 298 2.05 36.37 2.27
C VAL A 298 2.31 37.04 3.59
N GLU A 299 2.10 38.34 3.62
CA GLU A 299 2.21 39.17 4.82
C GLU A 299 1.01 40.13 4.97
N VAL A 300 0.67 40.50 6.19
CA VAL A 300 -0.32 41.54 6.45
C VAL A 300 0.34 42.88 6.29
N ARG A 301 -0.29 43.81 5.56
CA ARG A 301 0.19 45.16 5.31
C ARG A 301 -0.84 46.18 5.74
N THR A 302 -0.37 47.32 6.19
CA THR A 302 -1.22 48.45 6.60
C THR A 302 -0.80 49.73 5.89
N PHE A 303 -1.77 50.59 5.64
CA PHE A 303 -1.61 51.97 5.19
C PHE A 303 -2.46 52.89 6.10
N TRP A 304 -1.98 54.03 6.49
CA TRP A 304 -2.69 54.96 7.41
C TRP A 304 -2.57 56.40 6.96
N ALA A 305 -3.58 57.22 7.35
CA ALA A 305 -3.63 58.63 6.98
C ALA A 305 -3.05 59.57 8.05
N ASN A 306 -3.01 59.17 9.32
CA ASN A 306 -2.47 59.98 10.41
C ASN A 306 -1.76 59.15 11.48
N ASN A 307 -0.94 59.77 12.27
CA ASN A 307 -0.09 59.12 13.29
C ASN A 307 -0.83 58.69 14.56
N GLN A 308 -2.13 58.90 14.66
CA GLN A 308 -2.94 58.58 15.83
C GLN A 308 -3.74 57.28 15.69
N THR A 309 -3.76 56.70 14.53
CA THR A 309 -4.44 55.41 14.29
C THR A 309 -3.66 54.28 14.94
N ARG A 310 -4.37 53.45 15.67
CA ARG A 310 -3.81 52.27 16.36
C ARG A 310 -4.59 51.00 15.98
N PHE A 311 -3.91 49.88 16.08
CA PHE A 311 -4.52 48.56 16.07
C PHE A 311 -4.05 47.75 17.28
N HIS A 312 -4.85 46.73 17.68
CA HIS A 312 -4.65 46.03 18.94
C HIS A 312 -3.94 44.69 18.70
N GLY A 313 -2.75 44.50 19.26
CA GLY A 313 -1.95 43.32 19.09
C GLY A 313 -2.68 42.05 19.51
N SER A 314 -3.09 41.93 20.77
CA SER A 314 -3.70 40.71 21.30
C SER A 314 -5.13 40.43 20.80
N HIS A 315 -5.75 41.36 20.05
CA HIS A 315 -7.02 41.13 19.36
C HIS A 315 -6.85 41.03 17.85
N SER A 316 -5.66 40.60 17.41
CA SER A 316 -5.37 40.39 15.99
C SER A 316 -5.02 38.94 15.76
N VAL A 317 -5.60 38.37 14.71
CA VAL A 317 -5.37 36.98 14.31
C VAL A 317 -5.08 36.94 12.81
N PHE A 318 -4.01 36.24 12.45
CA PHE A 318 -3.64 35.96 11.07
C PHE A 318 -3.64 34.45 10.87
N ASN A 319 -4.53 33.99 10.01
CA ASN A 319 -4.73 32.58 9.70
C ASN A 319 -4.46 32.31 8.22
N GLY A 320 -4.07 31.10 7.93
CA GLY A 320 -3.99 30.64 6.55
C GLY A 320 -3.93 29.13 6.46
N TYR A 321 -4.45 28.60 5.37
CA TYR A 321 -4.42 27.18 5.07
C TYR A 321 -4.41 26.94 3.57
N MET A 322 -3.85 25.80 3.19
CA MET A 322 -3.86 25.32 1.81
C MET A 322 -5.23 24.70 1.49
N ILE A 323 -5.82 25.11 0.38
CA ILE A 323 -7.08 24.55 -0.13
C ILE A 323 -6.78 23.32 -1.00
N SER A 324 -5.80 23.45 -1.90
CA SER A 324 -5.43 22.39 -2.87
C SER A 324 -4.02 22.61 -3.41
#